data_83067de7bc2ed16d943b8074a686843e
#
_entry.id   83067de7bc2ed16d943b8074a686843e
#
_cell.length_a   1.000
_cell.length_b   1.000
_cell.length_c   1.000
_cell.angle_alpha   90.00
_cell.angle_beta   90.00
_cell.angle_gamma   90.00
#
_symmetry.space_group_name_H-M   'P 1'
#
loop_
_entity.id
_entity.type
_entity.pdbx_description
1 polymer ?
#
loop_
_entity_poly.entity_id
_entity_poly.type
_entity_poly.pdbx_seq_one_letter_code
_entity_poly.pdbx_strand_id
1 'polypeptide(L)'
;MTAVEICIDDVAGAPIAEACGADRVEVCAALSEGGTTPSTGLVREVLARVQRIGVSVLVRPRAGDFVYSAAEVDVMCADIAAVRSLPTAPAVQVGFVVGALTADGAIDTAVLARLVEACGPAPVTFHRAFDTLPDLPAALPVLVDAGIGRVLTSGGAPTAAEGADVLRRLVSVGGDRITVMAGGSVRGGNVAELVRRTGVPDVHLRAAEPVAAGVSGSATAVRYDDGERWATSPRPIRAVLEALAS
;
A
#
# COMPACT_ATOMS: atom_id res chain seq x y z
N MET A 1 -6.56 14.65 -11.84
CA MET A 1 -5.33 13.90 -12.22
C MET A 1 -5.26 12.69 -11.29
N THR A 2 -4.96 11.50 -11.80
CA THR A 2 -4.91 10.26 -10.99
C THR A 2 -3.61 10.23 -10.21
N ALA A 3 -3.67 10.04 -8.88
CA ALA A 3 -2.47 9.93 -8.05
C ALA A 3 -1.85 8.52 -8.14
N VAL A 4 -0.51 8.47 -8.08
CA VAL A 4 0.26 7.24 -8.23
C VAL A 4 1.03 6.93 -6.94
N GLU A 5 0.74 5.77 -6.34
CA GLU A 5 1.45 5.24 -5.18
C GLU A 5 2.34 4.06 -5.57
N ILE A 6 3.60 4.10 -5.15
CA ILE A 6 4.58 3.06 -5.42
C ILE A 6 4.87 2.26 -4.16
N CYS A 7 4.60 0.95 -4.19
CA CYS A 7 4.96 0.04 -3.10
C CYS A 7 6.46 -0.29 -3.17
N ILE A 8 7.16 -0.08 -2.07
CA ILE A 8 8.62 -0.25 -1.95
C ILE A 8 9.00 -1.07 -0.71
N ASP A 9 10.09 -1.81 -0.80
CA ASP A 9 10.73 -2.54 0.30
C ASP A 9 12.25 -2.28 0.37
N ASP A 10 12.71 -1.23 -0.32
CA ASP A 10 14.11 -0.79 -0.35
C ASP A 10 14.25 0.72 -0.08
N VAL A 11 15.40 1.12 0.48
CA VAL A 11 15.67 2.53 0.84
C VAL A 11 15.71 3.44 -0.38
N ALA A 12 16.19 2.93 -1.52
CA ALA A 12 16.37 3.73 -2.73
C ALA A 12 15.02 3.99 -3.44
N GLY A 13 14.01 3.19 -3.16
CA GLY A 13 12.71 3.24 -3.84
C GLY A 13 12.00 4.59 -3.70
N ALA A 14 12.03 5.18 -2.51
CA ALA A 14 11.33 6.45 -2.26
C ALA A 14 11.94 7.64 -3.03
N PRO A 15 13.27 7.91 -2.98
CA PRO A 15 13.85 8.97 -3.79
C PRO A 15 13.75 8.72 -5.31
N ILE A 16 13.74 7.44 -5.74
CA ILE A 16 13.48 7.11 -7.16
C ILE A 16 12.04 7.48 -7.54
N ALA A 17 11.06 7.10 -6.72
CA ALA A 17 9.65 7.41 -6.94
C ALA A 17 9.42 8.93 -6.96
N GLU A 18 9.99 9.66 -6.00
CA GLU A 18 9.93 11.13 -5.93
C GLU A 18 10.53 11.79 -7.17
N ALA A 19 11.70 11.33 -7.60
CA ALA A 19 12.37 11.86 -8.79
C ALA A 19 11.60 11.57 -10.09
N CYS A 20 10.82 10.48 -10.13
CA CYS A 20 9.95 10.18 -11.27
C CYS A 20 8.65 10.99 -11.25
N GLY A 21 8.26 11.59 -10.13
CA GLY A 21 7.03 12.37 -10.01
C GLY A 21 5.82 11.56 -9.49
N ALA A 22 6.05 10.43 -8.81
CA ALA A 22 4.99 9.74 -8.09
C ALA A 22 4.50 10.61 -6.90
N ASP A 23 3.24 10.44 -6.54
CA ASP A 23 2.61 11.24 -5.48
C ASP A 23 2.89 10.66 -4.09
N ARG A 24 3.06 9.34 -3.99
CA ARG A 24 3.20 8.65 -2.71
C ARG A 24 4.00 7.35 -2.86
N VAL A 25 4.64 6.93 -1.77
CA VAL A 25 5.17 5.58 -1.61
C VAL A 25 4.47 4.87 -0.47
N GLU A 26 4.29 3.55 -0.59
CA GLU A 26 3.97 2.67 0.52
C GLU A 26 5.23 1.89 0.91
N VAL A 27 5.71 2.11 2.14
CA VAL A 27 6.90 1.43 2.67
C VAL A 27 6.49 0.13 3.34
N CYS A 28 7.04 -0.97 2.86
CA CYS A 28 6.74 -2.33 3.31
C CYS A 28 8.01 -3.10 3.64
N ALA A 29 7.84 -4.29 4.19
CA ALA A 29 8.83 -5.37 4.20
C ALA A 29 8.17 -6.65 3.66
N ALA A 30 8.96 -7.67 3.34
CA ALA A 30 8.49 -9.00 2.96
C ALA A 30 7.37 -8.98 1.89
N LEU A 31 7.57 -8.27 0.79
CA LEU A 31 6.59 -8.16 -0.30
C LEU A 31 6.26 -9.49 -0.98
N SER A 32 7.13 -10.50 -0.86
CA SER A 32 6.83 -11.90 -1.26
C SER A 32 5.68 -12.50 -0.47
N GLU A 33 5.49 -12.05 0.79
CA GLU A 33 4.42 -12.48 1.70
C GLU A 33 3.19 -11.55 1.66
N GLY A 34 3.13 -10.67 0.65
CA GLY A 34 2.07 -9.67 0.54
C GLY A 34 2.29 -8.40 1.37
N GLY A 35 3.48 -8.23 1.93
CA GLY A 35 3.89 -7.09 2.73
C GLY A 35 3.62 -7.25 4.23
N THR A 36 4.59 -6.81 5.04
CA THR A 36 4.50 -6.69 6.50
C THR A 36 5.03 -5.32 6.93
N THR A 37 4.89 -4.99 8.22
CA THR A 37 5.44 -3.75 8.79
C THR A 37 6.93 -3.65 8.52
N PRO A 38 7.41 -2.55 7.93
CA PRO A 38 8.84 -2.33 7.73
C PRO A 38 9.53 -2.01 9.05
N SER A 39 10.83 -2.30 9.14
CA SER A 39 11.60 -1.87 10.31
C SER A 39 11.58 -0.34 10.45
N THR A 40 11.57 0.16 11.71
CA THR A 40 11.68 1.60 11.99
C THR A 40 12.94 2.20 11.36
N GLY A 41 14.02 1.41 11.21
CA GLY A 41 15.25 1.82 10.52
C GLY A 41 15.01 2.09 9.04
N LEU A 42 14.29 1.21 8.33
CA LEU A 42 13.94 1.44 6.93
C LEU A 42 13.09 2.71 6.76
N VAL A 43 12.05 2.87 7.58
CA VAL A 43 11.18 4.07 7.52
C VAL A 43 11.98 5.34 7.77
N ARG A 44 12.86 5.37 8.80
CA ARG A 44 13.74 6.51 9.10
C ARG A 44 14.61 6.89 7.91
N GLU A 45 15.25 5.89 7.29
CA GLU A 45 16.14 6.12 6.15
C GLU A 45 15.39 6.58 4.89
N VAL A 46 14.15 6.12 4.69
CA VAL A 46 13.25 6.62 3.64
C VAL A 46 12.91 8.09 3.90
N LEU A 47 12.41 8.41 5.09
CA LEU A 47 12.02 9.79 5.46
C LEU A 47 13.17 10.78 5.37
N ALA A 48 14.40 10.34 5.69
CA ALA A 48 15.61 11.19 5.58
C ALA A 48 16.02 11.52 4.13
N ARG A 49 15.49 10.80 3.13
CA ARG A 49 15.89 10.92 1.71
C ARG A 49 14.84 11.54 0.81
N VAL A 50 13.66 11.83 1.32
CA VAL A 50 12.57 12.42 0.55
C VAL A 50 12.25 13.83 1.05
N GLN A 51 11.70 14.69 0.17
CA GLN A 51 11.43 16.08 0.50
C GLN A 51 9.96 16.49 0.39
N ARG A 52 9.17 15.82 -0.44
CA ARG A 52 7.79 16.21 -0.77
C ARG A 52 6.83 15.05 -1.03
N ILE A 53 7.34 13.87 -1.43
CA ILE A 53 6.49 12.71 -1.70
C ILE A 53 5.79 12.24 -0.43
N GLY A 54 4.51 11.86 -0.51
CA GLY A 54 3.82 11.24 0.61
C GLY A 54 4.43 9.87 0.97
N VAL A 55 4.46 9.53 2.26
CA VAL A 55 4.98 8.26 2.75
C VAL A 55 3.92 7.56 3.57
N SER A 56 3.33 6.49 3.02
CA SER A 56 2.46 5.57 3.74
C SER A 56 3.29 4.42 4.30
N VAL A 57 3.02 4.01 5.54
CA VAL A 57 3.73 2.90 6.18
C VAL A 57 2.76 1.75 6.42
N LEU A 58 3.07 0.59 5.88
CA LEU A 58 2.27 -0.60 6.12
C LEU A 58 2.42 -1.06 7.57
N VAL A 59 1.29 -1.27 8.24
CA VAL A 59 1.22 -1.79 9.62
C VAL A 59 0.48 -3.13 9.59
N ARG A 60 1.23 -4.20 9.41
CA ARG A 60 0.78 -5.59 9.34
C ARG A 60 1.84 -6.46 10.04
N PRO A 61 1.56 -6.97 11.25
CA PRO A 61 2.58 -7.58 12.11
C PRO A 61 3.10 -8.92 11.58
N ARG A 62 2.36 -9.60 10.72
CA ARG A 62 2.72 -10.91 10.15
C ARG A 62 2.03 -11.16 8.80
N ALA A 63 2.54 -12.13 8.07
CA ALA A 63 1.86 -12.73 6.92
C ALA A 63 0.62 -13.56 7.36
N GLY A 64 -0.14 -14.08 6.40
CA GLY A 64 -1.36 -14.86 6.60
C GLY A 64 -2.61 -13.98 6.66
N ASP A 65 -3.57 -14.37 7.50
CA ASP A 65 -4.86 -13.69 7.65
C ASP A 65 -4.75 -12.31 8.32
N PHE A 66 -5.90 -11.68 8.53
CA PHE A 66 -6.02 -10.34 9.09
C PHE A 66 -6.81 -10.33 10.41
N VAL A 67 -6.93 -11.51 11.06
CA VAL A 67 -7.56 -11.64 12.37
C VAL A 67 -6.47 -11.61 13.44
N TYR A 68 -6.42 -10.54 14.21
CA TYR A 68 -5.32 -10.27 15.14
C TYR A 68 -5.70 -10.49 16.59
N SER A 69 -4.78 -11.06 17.35
CA SER A 69 -4.85 -11.11 18.82
C SER A 69 -4.64 -9.72 19.43
N ALA A 70 -5.06 -9.54 20.68
CA ALA A 70 -4.85 -8.29 21.39
C ALA A 70 -3.35 -7.89 21.44
N ALA A 71 -2.46 -8.86 21.62
CA ALA A 71 -1.01 -8.61 21.63
C ALA A 71 -0.48 -8.14 20.25
N GLU A 72 -0.99 -8.69 19.14
CA GLU A 72 -0.63 -8.22 17.79
C GLU A 72 -1.14 -6.80 17.53
N VAL A 73 -2.35 -6.47 18.00
CA VAL A 73 -2.87 -5.10 17.92
C VAL A 73 -2.02 -4.13 18.75
N ASP A 74 -1.54 -4.55 19.94
CA ASP A 74 -0.62 -3.74 20.75
C ASP A 74 0.71 -3.47 20.01
N VAL A 75 1.26 -4.48 19.31
CA VAL A 75 2.44 -4.32 18.45
C VAL A 75 2.15 -3.31 17.34
N MET A 76 1.00 -3.43 16.64
CA MET A 76 0.63 -2.49 15.57
C MET A 76 0.54 -1.04 16.07
N CYS A 77 -0.07 -0.83 17.24
CA CYS A 77 -0.14 0.50 17.86
C CYS A 77 1.24 1.03 18.25
N ALA A 78 2.13 0.19 18.76
CA ALA A 78 3.50 0.56 19.10
C ALA A 78 4.33 0.93 17.86
N ASP A 79 4.19 0.19 16.76
CA ASP A 79 4.83 0.49 15.47
C ASP A 79 4.37 1.85 14.93
N ILE A 80 3.05 2.13 14.96
CA ILE A 80 2.50 3.43 14.57
C ILE A 80 3.11 4.55 15.42
N ALA A 81 3.14 4.39 16.74
CA ALA A 81 3.71 5.39 17.65
C ALA A 81 5.20 5.63 17.38
N ALA A 82 5.97 4.57 17.13
CA ALA A 82 7.40 4.66 16.80
C ALA A 82 7.61 5.44 15.49
N VAL A 83 6.85 5.14 14.44
CA VAL A 83 6.94 5.85 13.15
C VAL A 83 6.54 7.32 13.29
N ARG A 84 5.46 7.63 14.03
CA ARG A 84 5.03 9.01 14.26
C ARG A 84 6.07 9.87 15.00
N SER A 85 6.96 9.25 15.75
CA SER A 85 8.04 9.96 16.45
C SER A 85 9.27 10.28 15.57
N LEU A 86 9.31 9.78 14.33
CA LEU A 86 10.45 9.99 13.45
C LEU A 86 10.46 11.43 12.89
N PRO A 87 11.64 12.04 12.75
CA PRO A 87 11.78 13.34 12.11
C PRO A 87 11.39 13.24 10.63
N THR A 88 10.61 14.21 10.16
CA THR A 88 10.05 14.24 8.81
C THR A 88 10.19 15.64 8.21
N ALA A 89 10.53 15.74 6.94
CA ALA A 89 10.56 17.02 6.23
C ALA A 89 9.15 17.67 6.20
N PRO A 90 9.01 19.00 6.34
CA PRO A 90 7.72 19.65 6.52
C PRO A 90 6.69 19.41 5.42
N ALA A 91 7.14 19.15 4.18
CA ALA A 91 6.26 18.90 3.04
C ALA A 91 5.94 17.42 2.83
N VAL A 92 6.55 16.51 3.61
CA VAL A 92 6.29 15.06 3.53
C VAL A 92 5.12 14.71 4.46
N GLN A 93 4.04 14.22 3.89
CA GLN A 93 2.91 13.69 4.65
C GLN A 93 3.16 12.21 4.96
N VAL A 94 3.20 11.86 6.25
CA VAL A 94 3.26 10.47 6.71
C VAL A 94 1.86 9.97 6.99
N GLY A 95 1.52 8.80 6.41
CA GLY A 95 0.26 8.09 6.63
C GLY A 95 0.50 6.63 6.99
N PHE A 96 -0.57 5.91 7.29
CA PHE A 96 -0.52 4.50 7.66
C PHE A 96 -1.46 3.66 6.81
N VAL A 97 -1.04 2.43 6.55
CA VAL A 97 -1.85 1.44 5.85
C VAL A 97 -2.14 0.30 6.83
N VAL A 98 -3.40 0.11 7.14
CA VAL A 98 -3.87 -0.83 8.16
C VAL A 98 -5.01 -1.70 7.61
N GLY A 99 -5.40 -2.72 8.35
CA GLY A 99 -6.61 -3.49 8.09
C GLY A 99 -6.71 -4.62 9.10
N ALA A 100 -7.91 -4.88 9.59
CA ALA A 100 -8.21 -5.96 10.51
C ALA A 100 -9.59 -6.53 10.21
N LEU A 101 -9.72 -7.84 10.31
CA LEU A 101 -10.96 -8.58 10.08
C LEU A 101 -11.30 -9.41 11.32
N THR A 102 -12.57 -9.70 11.47
CA THR A 102 -13.09 -10.65 12.45
C THR A 102 -13.00 -12.09 11.92
N ALA A 103 -13.09 -13.09 12.77
CA ALA A 103 -13.02 -14.50 12.38
C ALA A 103 -14.18 -14.93 11.46
N ASP A 104 -15.30 -14.21 11.47
CA ASP A 104 -16.45 -14.41 10.58
C ASP A 104 -16.36 -13.63 9.27
N GLY A 105 -15.20 -12.98 9.02
CA GLY A 105 -14.90 -12.33 7.75
C GLY A 105 -15.51 -10.93 7.57
N ALA A 106 -15.83 -10.24 8.65
CA ALA A 106 -16.23 -8.83 8.62
C ALA A 106 -15.05 -7.90 8.97
N ILE A 107 -15.20 -6.58 8.76
CA ILE A 107 -14.25 -5.58 9.26
C ILE A 107 -14.30 -5.58 10.79
N ASP A 108 -13.15 -5.75 11.46
CA ASP A 108 -13.05 -5.58 12.91
C ASP A 108 -13.01 -4.08 13.25
N THR A 109 -14.18 -3.51 13.46
CA THR A 109 -14.35 -2.09 13.76
C THR A 109 -13.74 -1.69 15.10
N ALA A 110 -13.66 -2.60 16.07
CA ALA A 110 -13.07 -2.33 17.38
C ALA A 110 -11.54 -2.22 17.28
N VAL A 111 -10.90 -3.15 16.59
CA VAL A 111 -9.46 -3.07 16.29
C VAL A 111 -9.17 -1.86 15.40
N LEU A 112 -9.98 -1.63 14.38
CA LEU A 112 -9.78 -0.51 13.45
C LEU A 112 -9.84 0.85 14.17
N ALA A 113 -10.79 1.02 15.11
CA ALA A 113 -10.88 2.23 15.93
C ALA A 113 -9.61 2.49 16.75
N ARG A 114 -9.03 1.45 17.36
CA ARG A 114 -7.75 1.55 18.09
C ARG A 114 -6.59 1.96 17.17
N LEU A 115 -6.52 1.38 15.97
CA LEU A 115 -5.46 1.70 15.01
C LEU A 115 -5.60 3.13 14.49
N VAL A 116 -6.82 3.58 14.15
CA VAL A 116 -7.09 4.96 13.72
C VAL A 116 -6.76 5.96 14.83
N GLU A 117 -7.13 5.66 16.08
CA GLU A 117 -6.76 6.47 17.25
C GLU A 117 -5.23 6.58 17.39
N ALA A 118 -4.50 5.47 17.24
CA ALA A 118 -3.04 5.45 17.29
C ALA A 118 -2.43 6.29 16.15
N CYS A 119 -3.02 6.28 14.94
CA CYS A 119 -2.59 7.10 13.81
C CYS A 119 -2.79 8.61 14.06
N GLY A 120 -3.73 9.01 14.93
CA GLY A 120 -4.04 10.42 15.19
C GLY A 120 -4.49 11.17 13.93
N PRO A 121 -3.92 12.35 13.62
CA PRO A 121 -4.32 13.13 12.44
C PRO A 121 -3.72 12.62 11.11
N ALA A 122 -2.90 11.56 11.13
CA ALA A 122 -2.28 11.03 9.93
C ALA A 122 -3.33 10.36 9.02
N PRO A 123 -3.21 10.47 7.68
CA PRO A 123 -4.13 9.78 6.78
C PRO A 123 -3.99 8.26 6.91
N VAL A 124 -5.14 7.58 6.89
CA VAL A 124 -5.20 6.12 7.02
C VAL A 124 -5.81 5.50 5.78
N THR A 125 -5.13 4.47 5.28
CA THR A 125 -5.60 3.63 4.17
C THR A 125 -5.94 2.23 4.70
N PHE A 126 -7.07 1.67 4.30
CA PHE A 126 -7.38 0.27 4.53
C PHE A 126 -6.82 -0.57 3.38
N HIS A 127 -5.99 -1.57 3.70
CA HIS A 127 -5.30 -2.39 2.71
C HIS A 127 -6.19 -3.48 2.09
N ARG A 128 -5.59 -4.34 1.26
CA ARG A 128 -6.25 -5.40 0.49
C ARG A 128 -6.94 -6.50 1.31
N ALA A 129 -6.93 -6.47 2.65
CA ALA A 129 -7.88 -7.26 3.44
C ALA A 129 -9.33 -6.97 3.02
N PHE A 130 -9.59 -5.78 2.48
CA PHE A 130 -10.87 -5.42 1.90
C PHE A 130 -11.32 -6.36 0.79
N ASP A 131 -10.39 -6.85 -0.04
CA ASP A 131 -10.69 -7.75 -1.16
C ASP A 131 -11.20 -9.13 -0.74
N THR A 132 -11.07 -9.50 0.54
CA THR A 132 -11.53 -10.78 1.07
C THR A 132 -12.95 -10.73 1.65
N LEU A 133 -13.55 -9.54 1.70
CA LEU A 133 -14.91 -9.36 2.21
C LEU A 133 -15.98 -9.86 1.22
N PRO A 134 -17.11 -10.38 1.70
CA PRO A 134 -18.14 -10.96 0.85
C PRO A 134 -18.91 -9.91 0.02
N ASP A 135 -19.05 -8.68 0.49
CA ASP A 135 -19.74 -7.57 -0.20
C ASP A 135 -18.97 -6.27 -0.01
N LEU A 136 -18.11 -5.97 -0.98
CA LEU A 136 -17.24 -4.79 -0.94
C LEU A 136 -18.02 -3.46 -0.95
N PRO A 137 -19.05 -3.27 -1.78
CA PRO A 137 -19.89 -2.06 -1.73
C PRO A 137 -20.58 -1.84 -0.38
N ALA A 138 -21.08 -2.89 0.28
CA ALA A 138 -21.71 -2.78 1.59
C ALA A 138 -20.69 -2.51 2.71
N ALA A 139 -19.45 -2.96 2.56
CA ALA A 139 -18.38 -2.74 3.53
C ALA A 139 -17.77 -1.33 3.47
N LEU A 140 -17.88 -0.63 2.35
CA LEU A 140 -17.24 0.68 2.16
C LEU A 140 -17.73 1.75 3.17
N PRO A 141 -19.05 1.89 3.45
CA PRO A 141 -19.53 2.81 4.48
C PRO A 141 -18.94 2.54 5.87
N VAL A 142 -18.70 1.27 6.23
CA VAL A 142 -18.09 0.90 7.52
C VAL A 142 -16.70 1.50 7.66
N LEU A 143 -15.90 1.54 6.58
CA LEU A 143 -14.58 2.18 6.57
C LEU A 143 -14.70 3.71 6.73
N VAL A 144 -15.68 4.32 6.05
CA VAL A 144 -15.95 5.77 6.18
C VAL A 144 -16.29 6.13 7.61
N ASP A 145 -17.19 5.38 8.24
CA ASP A 145 -17.63 5.61 9.62
C ASP A 145 -16.49 5.39 10.63
N ALA A 146 -15.53 4.51 10.29
CA ALA A 146 -14.32 4.29 11.08
C ALA A 146 -13.23 5.36 10.87
N GLY A 147 -13.43 6.36 10.00
CA GLY A 147 -12.47 7.44 9.76
C GLY A 147 -11.37 7.09 8.74
N ILE A 148 -11.57 6.04 7.93
CA ILE A 148 -10.63 5.67 6.87
C ILE A 148 -10.81 6.58 5.65
N GLY A 149 -9.73 7.24 5.23
CA GLY A 149 -9.75 8.17 4.09
C GLY A 149 -9.51 7.50 2.73
N ARG A 150 -8.96 6.28 2.71
CA ARG A 150 -8.63 5.56 1.47
C ARG A 150 -8.77 4.05 1.65
N VAL A 151 -9.16 3.37 0.57
CA VAL A 151 -9.14 1.90 0.50
C VAL A 151 -8.34 1.42 -0.71
N LEU A 152 -7.39 0.51 -0.49
CA LEU A 152 -6.63 -0.18 -1.53
C LEU A 152 -7.34 -1.49 -1.88
N THR A 153 -7.74 -1.65 -3.13
CA THR A 153 -8.50 -2.82 -3.56
C THR A 153 -8.26 -3.17 -5.04
N SER A 154 -8.42 -4.42 -5.38
CA SER A 154 -8.54 -4.88 -6.77
C SER A 154 -10.00 -5.12 -7.20
N GLY A 155 -10.96 -4.71 -6.36
CA GLY A 155 -12.38 -5.03 -6.57
C GLY A 155 -12.74 -6.48 -6.24
N GLY A 156 -11.96 -7.13 -5.33
CA GLY A 156 -12.16 -8.53 -4.95
C GLY A 156 -11.72 -9.56 -6.00
N ALA A 157 -11.06 -9.11 -7.07
CA ALA A 157 -10.58 -9.96 -8.15
C ALA A 157 -9.04 -10.17 -8.07
N PRO A 158 -8.47 -11.16 -8.79
CA PRO A 158 -7.02 -11.36 -8.84
C PRO A 158 -6.26 -10.12 -9.31
N THR A 159 -6.84 -9.38 -10.28
CA THR A 159 -6.26 -8.13 -10.80
C THR A 159 -7.28 -6.98 -10.78
N ALA A 160 -6.80 -5.74 -10.70
CA ALA A 160 -7.66 -4.57 -10.80
C ALA A 160 -8.42 -4.48 -12.14
N ALA A 161 -7.82 -4.98 -13.22
CA ALA A 161 -8.46 -5.02 -14.53
C ALA A 161 -9.68 -5.96 -14.56
N GLU A 162 -9.58 -7.12 -13.92
CA GLU A 162 -10.69 -8.06 -13.77
C GLU A 162 -11.77 -7.54 -12.82
N GLY A 163 -11.39 -6.82 -11.77
CA GLY A 163 -12.31 -6.20 -10.80
C GLY A 163 -12.86 -4.83 -11.23
N ALA A 164 -12.63 -4.39 -12.46
CA ALA A 164 -12.92 -3.02 -12.89
C ALA A 164 -14.39 -2.61 -12.70
N ASP A 165 -15.36 -3.50 -12.89
CA ASP A 165 -16.78 -3.18 -12.70
C ASP A 165 -17.13 -2.96 -11.22
N VAL A 166 -16.50 -3.74 -10.31
CA VAL A 166 -16.64 -3.54 -8.87
C VAL A 166 -15.94 -2.25 -8.45
N LEU A 167 -14.72 -1.98 -8.94
CA LEU A 167 -14.00 -0.72 -8.69
C LEU A 167 -14.83 0.50 -9.08
N ARG A 168 -15.45 0.49 -10.27
CA ARG A 168 -16.35 1.56 -10.70
C ARG A 168 -17.53 1.75 -9.73
N ARG A 169 -18.13 0.65 -9.27
CA ARG A 169 -19.21 0.69 -8.27
C ARG A 169 -18.73 1.26 -6.94
N LEU A 170 -17.55 0.86 -6.47
CA LEU A 170 -16.95 1.38 -5.24
C LEU A 170 -16.69 2.89 -5.33
N VAL A 171 -16.15 3.38 -6.46
CA VAL A 171 -15.99 4.82 -6.70
C VAL A 171 -17.32 5.55 -6.60
N SER A 172 -18.37 5.02 -7.22
CA SER A 172 -19.72 5.61 -7.15
C SER A 172 -20.29 5.61 -5.74
N VAL A 173 -20.12 4.54 -4.97
CA VAL A 173 -20.61 4.42 -3.57
C VAL A 173 -19.81 5.29 -2.62
N GLY A 174 -18.49 5.34 -2.80
CA GLY A 174 -17.57 6.13 -1.96
C GLY A 174 -17.79 7.64 -2.11
N GLY A 175 -18.01 8.10 -3.34
CA GLY A 175 -18.10 9.53 -3.65
C GLY A 175 -16.89 10.28 -3.13
N ASP A 176 -17.11 11.44 -2.51
CA ASP A 176 -16.05 12.26 -1.91
C ASP A 176 -15.68 11.84 -0.48
N ARG A 177 -16.34 10.80 0.07
CA ARG A 177 -16.14 10.39 1.46
C ARG A 177 -14.93 9.50 1.68
N ILE A 178 -14.55 8.72 0.67
CA ILE A 178 -13.39 7.80 0.72
C ILE A 178 -12.77 7.63 -0.67
N THR A 179 -11.46 7.70 -0.73
CA THR A 179 -10.69 7.49 -1.96
C THR A 179 -10.56 5.98 -2.26
N VAL A 180 -11.01 5.55 -3.44
CA VAL A 180 -10.79 4.19 -3.92
C VAL A 180 -9.48 4.17 -4.71
N MET A 181 -8.49 3.46 -4.20
CA MET A 181 -7.19 3.26 -4.84
C MET A 181 -7.14 1.88 -5.47
N ALA A 182 -6.97 1.82 -6.79
CA ALA A 182 -6.89 0.56 -7.51
C ALA A 182 -5.49 -0.05 -7.42
N GLY A 183 -5.38 -1.29 -6.91
CA GLY A 183 -4.15 -2.07 -6.87
C GLY A 183 -4.37 -3.50 -7.30
N GLY A 184 -3.28 -4.19 -7.67
CA GLY A 184 -3.32 -5.55 -8.22
C GLY A 184 -3.02 -5.55 -9.71
N SER A 185 -1.77 -5.83 -10.04
CA SER A 185 -1.23 -5.90 -11.41
C SER A 185 -1.39 -4.62 -12.26
N VAL A 186 -1.40 -3.44 -11.63
CA VAL A 186 -1.38 -2.15 -12.35
C VAL A 186 -0.01 -1.95 -12.99
N ARG A 187 0.00 -1.60 -14.30
CA ARG A 187 1.20 -1.41 -15.12
C ARG A 187 0.93 -0.32 -16.18
N GLY A 188 2.00 0.22 -16.80
CA GLY A 188 1.88 1.19 -17.89
C GLY A 188 0.97 0.75 -19.04
N GLY A 189 0.96 -0.57 -19.34
CA GLY A 189 0.14 -1.12 -20.42
C GLY A 189 -1.36 -1.26 -20.11
N ASN A 190 -1.82 -1.06 -18.87
CA ASN A 190 -3.23 -1.22 -18.50
C ASN A 190 -3.81 -0.05 -17.69
N VAL A 191 -2.99 0.82 -17.12
CA VAL A 191 -3.45 1.84 -16.16
C VAL A 191 -4.39 2.87 -16.79
N ALA A 192 -4.13 3.35 -18.00
CA ALA A 192 -4.98 4.32 -18.66
C ALA A 192 -6.41 3.77 -18.91
N GLU A 193 -6.50 2.54 -19.41
CA GLU A 193 -7.78 1.86 -19.60
C GLU A 193 -8.49 1.59 -18.26
N LEU A 194 -7.75 1.16 -17.24
CA LEU A 194 -8.28 0.93 -15.89
C LEU A 194 -8.92 2.20 -15.34
N VAL A 195 -8.21 3.32 -15.35
CA VAL A 195 -8.70 4.61 -14.84
C VAL A 195 -9.90 5.09 -15.65
N ARG A 196 -9.84 4.99 -16.99
CA ARG A 196 -10.96 5.37 -17.86
C ARG A 196 -12.24 4.57 -17.58
N ARG A 197 -12.11 3.25 -17.33
CA ARG A 197 -13.26 2.36 -17.04
C ARG A 197 -13.85 2.54 -15.66
N THR A 198 -13.01 2.80 -14.69
CA THR A 198 -13.39 2.75 -13.26
C THR A 198 -13.61 4.11 -12.65
N GLY A 199 -12.92 5.15 -13.14
CA GLY A 199 -12.89 6.48 -12.54
C GLY A 199 -12.11 6.54 -11.23
N VAL A 200 -11.26 5.54 -10.92
CA VAL A 200 -10.46 5.57 -9.67
C VAL A 200 -9.53 6.78 -9.65
N PRO A 201 -9.50 7.55 -8.54
CA PRO A 201 -8.64 8.71 -8.41
C PRO A 201 -7.19 8.35 -8.08
N ASP A 202 -6.95 7.15 -7.51
CA ASP A 202 -5.62 6.70 -7.10
C ASP A 202 -5.31 5.31 -7.69
N VAL A 203 -4.03 5.07 -8.01
CA VAL A 203 -3.52 3.76 -8.41
C VAL A 203 -2.30 3.37 -7.59
N HIS A 204 -2.16 2.07 -7.34
CA HIS A 204 -1.09 1.49 -6.54
C HIS A 204 -0.38 0.38 -7.31
N LEU A 205 0.96 0.38 -7.31
CA LEU A 205 1.74 -0.65 -7.98
C LEU A 205 3.11 -0.90 -7.32
N ARG A 206 3.61 -2.13 -7.45
CA ARG A 206 5.03 -2.44 -7.23
C ARG A 206 5.78 -2.18 -8.53
N ALA A 207 6.70 -1.21 -8.51
CA ALA A 207 7.51 -0.81 -9.65
C ALA A 207 8.95 -1.33 -9.49
N ALA A 208 9.12 -2.64 -9.40
CA ALA A 208 10.41 -3.29 -9.20
C ALA A 208 10.85 -4.07 -10.45
N GLU A 209 12.16 -4.18 -10.61
CA GLU A 209 12.81 -5.01 -11.64
C GLU A 209 13.88 -5.91 -11.00
N PRO A 210 14.17 -7.07 -11.59
CA PRO A 210 15.22 -7.93 -11.09
C PRO A 210 16.58 -7.26 -11.24
N VAL A 211 17.39 -7.36 -10.19
CA VAL A 211 18.80 -6.94 -10.20
C VAL A 211 19.69 -8.15 -9.92
N ALA A 212 20.84 -8.20 -10.56
CA ALA A 212 21.79 -9.28 -10.35
C ALA A 212 22.19 -9.37 -8.88
N ALA A 213 22.16 -10.56 -8.30
CA ALA A 213 22.69 -10.80 -6.98
C ALA A 213 24.19 -10.50 -6.97
N GLY A 214 24.67 -9.80 -5.92
CA GLY A 214 26.08 -9.36 -5.82
C GLY A 214 27.09 -10.50 -5.67
N VAL A 215 26.63 -11.73 -5.43
CA VAL A 215 27.44 -12.94 -5.31
C VAL A 215 26.90 -13.97 -6.25
N SER A 216 27.55 -14.15 -7.42
CA SER A 216 27.30 -15.27 -8.31
C SER A 216 28.24 -16.40 -7.97
N GLY A 217 27.73 -17.61 -7.72
CA GLY A 217 28.56 -18.82 -7.71
C GLY A 217 28.58 -19.66 -6.45
N SER A 218 27.61 -19.60 -5.58
CA SER A 218 27.42 -20.68 -4.61
C SER A 218 26.71 -21.85 -5.27
N ALA A 219 27.39 -23.00 -5.35
CA ALA A 219 26.84 -24.26 -5.88
C ALA A 219 25.73 -24.88 -4.98
N THR A 220 25.43 -24.25 -3.87
CA THR A 220 24.35 -24.60 -2.96
C THR A 220 23.31 -23.47 -2.98
N ALA A 221 22.24 -23.66 -3.73
CA ALA A 221 21.04 -22.86 -3.58
C ALA A 221 20.54 -23.02 -2.13
N VAL A 222 20.92 -22.09 -1.27
CA VAL A 222 20.32 -22.00 0.06
C VAL A 222 18.90 -21.52 -0.12
N ARG A 223 17.98 -22.15 0.60
CA ARG A 223 16.52 -21.89 0.56
C ARG A 223 16.12 -20.39 0.66
N TYR A 224 17.06 -19.52 0.99
CA TYR A 224 16.84 -18.08 1.22
C TYR A 224 17.49 -17.16 0.18
N ASP A 225 18.19 -17.74 -0.80
CA ASP A 225 18.86 -17.02 -1.88
C ASP A 225 18.60 -17.78 -3.19
N ASP A 226 17.62 -17.29 -3.95
CA ASP A 226 17.27 -17.77 -5.29
C ASP A 226 18.11 -17.13 -6.38
N GLY A 227 19.09 -16.29 -6.00
CA GLY A 227 19.98 -15.58 -6.92
C GLY A 227 19.36 -14.34 -7.56
N GLU A 228 18.12 -14.02 -7.22
CA GLU A 228 17.44 -12.83 -7.72
C GLU A 228 17.07 -11.86 -6.58
N ARG A 229 17.32 -10.59 -6.77
CA ARG A 229 16.83 -9.51 -5.91
C ARG A 229 16.04 -8.54 -6.76
N TRP A 230 14.88 -8.15 -6.27
CA TRP A 230 14.06 -7.13 -6.88
C TRP A 230 14.35 -5.77 -6.22
N ALA A 231 14.47 -4.71 -7.03
CA ALA A 231 14.65 -3.36 -6.54
C ALA A 231 13.73 -2.40 -7.30
N THR A 232 13.31 -1.34 -6.63
CA THR A 232 12.50 -0.28 -7.25
C THR A 232 13.23 0.32 -8.45
N SER A 233 12.53 0.41 -9.59
CA SER A 233 13.06 0.92 -10.85
C SER A 233 12.26 2.10 -11.37
N PRO A 234 12.94 3.13 -11.94
CA PRO A 234 12.25 4.27 -12.53
C PRO A 234 11.47 3.91 -13.81
N ARG A 235 11.84 2.85 -14.53
CA ARG A 235 11.22 2.50 -15.81
C ARG A 235 9.73 2.15 -15.67
N PRO A 236 9.29 1.24 -14.78
CA PRO A 236 7.87 0.97 -14.60
C PRO A 236 7.09 2.16 -14.05
N ILE A 237 7.71 3.00 -13.21
CA ILE A 237 7.08 4.22 -12.67
C ILE A 237 6.76 5.19 -13.82
N ARG A 238 7.77 5.51 -14.64
CA ARG A 238 7.60 6.41 -15.78
C ARG A 238 6.56 5.89 -16.78
N ALA A 239 6.59 4.59 -17.08
CA ALA A 239 5.61 3.98 -17.98
C ALA A 239 4.16 4.17 -17.51
N VAL A 240 3.90 4.12 -16.19
CA VAL A 240 2.57 4.40 -15.62
C VAL A 240 2.23 5.88 -15.72
N LEU A 241 3.15 6.77 -15.34
CA LEU A 241 2.92 8.22 -15.38
C LEU A 241 2.70 8.73 -16.82
N GLU A 242 3.47 8.25 -17.80
CA GLU A 242 3.32 8.57 -19.22
C GLU A 242 1.94 8.09 -19.76
N ALA A 243 1.53 6.87 -19.41
CA ALA A 243 0.23 6.34 -19.82
C ALA A 243 -0.96 7.09 -19.21
N LEU A 244 -0.80 7.70 -18.03
CA LEU A 244 -1.83 8.54 -17.39
C LEU A 244 -1.87 9.98 -17.92
N ALA A 245 -0.79 10.43 -18.56
CA ALA A 245 -0.70 11.76 -19.16
C ALA A 245 -1.20 11.83 -20.61
N SER A 246 -1.39 10.65 -21.24
CA SER A 246 -1.85 10.51 -22.65
C SER A 246 -3.35 10.58 -22.76
#